data_9c36707cae15950ee52eb4e791459b7c
#
_entry.id   9c36707cae15950ee52eb4e791459b7c
#
_cell.length_a   1.000
_cell.length_b   1.000
_cell.length_c   1.000
_cell.angle_alpha   90.00
_cell.angle_beta   90.00
_cell.angle_gamma   90.00
#
_symmetry.space_group_name_H-M   'P 1'
#
loop_
_entity.id
_entity.type
_entity.pdbx_description
1 polymer ?
#
loop_
_entity_poly.entity_id
_entity_poly.type
_entity_poly.pdbx_seq_one_letter_code
_entity_poly.pdbx_strand_id
1 'polypeptide(L)'
;MDYTPFYNNFVSKIMRRLKKNYYLALFCCIVGILGLVRLANEGITIDEQCTTQPNVTDGECKEHTSNSSDSNSPEIPQDSSAKGTSNPLSQGKPRRTFHSIYSVPSFSGTFRDLQETHAESARRWGVKPVRNRVEAEKRKDELVFIGNNPFYKIDPGMSSSIPYLVPHAASVLETIARNYLDSLHVKGIPLHKILVSSVLRTEEDVERLRRINVNASPESCHRYGTTFDIPYNRYHTVSPPGETRRTVQNDTLKWILAEVLRDARKNGLCHIKYEIKQGCFHITAR
;
A
#
# COMPACT_ATOMS: atom_id res chain seq x y z
N MET A 1 0.86 -13.02 54.01
CA MET A 1 1.44 -13.73 52.84
C MET A 1 0.37 -13.81 51.76
N ASP A 2 0.39 -12.88 50.83
CA ASP A 2 -0.64 -12.76 49.78
C ASP A 2 -0.29 -13.63 48.56
N TYR A 3 -1.06 -14.69 48.37
CA TYR A 3 -0.93 -15.63 47.25
C TYR A 3 -1.73 -15.22 45.97
N THR A 4 -2.22 -14.01 45.90
CA THR A 4 -3.12 -13.52 44.85
C THR A 4 -2.52 -13.32 43.45
N PRO A 5 -1.22 -12.99 43.24
CA PRO A 5 -0.71 -12.76 41.85
C PRO A 5 -0.45 -14.05 41.05
N PHE A 6 -0.16 -15.16 41.70
CA PHE A 6 0.13 -16.45 41.02
C PHE A 6 -1.13 -17.11 40.47
N TYR A 7 -2.24 -17.03 41.16
CA TYR A 7 -3.52 -17.62 40.77
C TYR A 7 -4.11 -16.95 39.52
N ASN A 8 -4.05 -15.62 39.46
CA ASN A 8 -4.58 -14.86 38.32
C ASN A 8 -3.79 -15.10 37.01
N ASN A 9 -2.48 -15.30 37.10
CA ASN A 9 -1.66 -15.63 35.93
C ASN A 9 -1.91 -17.06 35.40
N PHE A 10 -2.16 -18.02 36.30
CA PHE A 10 -2.44 -19.40 35.95
C PHE A 10 -3.81 -19.53 35.28
N VAL A 11 -4.85 -18.90 35.86
CA VAL A 11 -6.21 -18.89 35.28
C VAL A 11 -6.26 -18.19 33.94
N SER A 12 -5.55 -17.07 33.74
CA SER A 12 -5.50 -16.37 32.47
C SER A 12 -4.82 -17.20 31.35
N LYS A 13 -3.82 -18.00 31.72
CA LYS A 13 -3.11 -18.89 30.80
C LYS A 13 -3.95 -20.09 30.36
N ILE A 14 -4.72 -20.64 31.29
CA ILE A 14 -5.70 -21.71 31.01
C ILE A 14 -6.84 -21.19 30.12
N MET A 15 -7.40 -20.03 30.42
CA MET A 15 -8.47 -19.40 29.63
C MET A 15 -8.04 -19.08 28.21
N ARG A 16 -6.76 -18.65 27.98
CA ARG A 16 -6.22 -18.45 26.63
C ARG A 16 -6.04 -19.76 25.86
N ARG A 17 -5.63 -20.87 26.54
CA ARG A 17 -5.54 -22.19 25.92
C ARG A 17 -6.92 -22.74 25.55
N LEU A 18 -7.92 -22.59 26.41
CA LEU A 18 -9.30 -23.02 26.14
C LEU A 18 -9.89 -22.26 24.95
N LYS A 19 -9.68 -20.94 24.84
CA LYS A 19 -10.11 -20.16 23.68
C LYS A 19 -9.45 -20.65 22.39
N LYS A 20 -8.14 -20.91 22.40
CA LYS A 20 -7.41 -21.40 21.24
C LYS A 20 -7.93 -22.78 20.76
N ASN A 21 -8.19 -23.68 21.69
CA ASN A 21 -8.72 -25.01 21.37
C ASN A 21 -10.18 -24.95 20.87
N TYR A 22 -10.99 -24.03 21.39
CA TYR A 22 -12.34 -23.79 20.90
C TYR A 22 -12.35 -23.28 19.46
N TYR A 23 -11.49 -22.32 19.10
CA TYR A 23 -11.37 -21.87 17.71
C TYR A 23 -10.86 -22.97 16.77
N LEU A 24 -9.94 -23.81 17.23
CA LEU A 24 -9.46 -24.93 16.44
C LEU A 24 -10.57 -25.97 16.21
N ALA A 25 -11.34 -26.31 17.24
CA ALA A 25 -12.47 -27.21 17.13
C ALA A 25 -13.56 -26.66 16.20
N LEU A 26 -13.90 -25.37 16.32
CA LEU A 26 -14.86 -24.69 15.43
C LEU A 26 -14.39 -24.71 13.99
N PHE A 27 -13.12 -24.44 13.74
CA PHE A 27 -12.52 -24.49 12.40
C PHE A 27 -12.62 -25.91 11.80
N CYS A 28 -12.27 -26.95 12.56
CA CYS A 28 -12.39 -28.34 12.10
C CYS A 28 -13.84 -28.73 11.79
N CYS A 29 -14.82 -28.26 12.59
CA CYS A 29 -16.23 -28.47 12.33
C CYS A 29 -16.68 -27.80 11.01
N ILE A 30 -16.26 -26.57 10.76
CA ILE A 30 -16.61 -25.85 9.52
C ILE A 30 -16.02 -26.56 8.30
N VAL A 31 -14.76 -26.96 8.36
CA VAL A 31 -14.10 -27.70 7.27
C VAL A 31 -14.80 -29.06 7.03
N GLY A 32 -15.19 -29.76 8.09
CA GLY A 32 -15.94 -31.01 7.99
C GLY A 32 -17.30 -30.83 7.31
N ILE A 33 -18.05 -29.78 7.68
CA ILE A 33 -19.35 -29.45 7.07
C ILE A 33 -19.18 -29.09 5.58
N LEU A 34 -18.19 -28.29 5.23
CA LEU A 34 -17.90 -27.94 3.84
C LEU A 34 -17.50 -29.18 3.00
N GLY A 35 -16.74 -30.10 3.59
CA GLY A 35 -16.40 -31.36 2.96
C GLY A 35 -17.63 -32.28 2.70
N LEU A 36 -18.56 -32.34 3.65
CA LEU A 36 -19.81 -33.08 3.50
C LEU A 36 -20.74 -32.46 2.45
N VAL A 37 -20.84 -31.13 2.40
CA VAL A 37 -21.60 -30.41 1.37
C VAL A 37 -21.03 -30.67 -0.02
N ARG A 38 -19.69 -30.73 -0.16
CA ARG A 38 -19.06 -31.05 -1.43
C ARG A 38 -19.34 -32.49 -1.88
N LEU A 39 -19.23 -33.45 -0.99
CA LEU A 39 -19.57 -34.87 -1.28
C LEU A 39 -21.05 -35.06 -1.64
N ALA A 40 -21.94 -34.29 -1.02
CA ALA A 40 -23.38 -34.33 -1.35
C ALA A 40 -23.68 -33.69 -2.74
N ASN A 41 -22.88 -32.70 -3.17
CA ASN A 41 -23.03 -32.10 -4.50
C ASN A 41 -22.41 -32.94 -5.64
N GLU A 42 -21.42 -33.77 -5.36
CA GLU A 42 -20.84 -34.70 -6.38
C GLU A 42 -21.77 -35.89 -6.72
N GLY A 43 -22.89 -36.03 -5.99
CA GLY A 43 -23.91 -37.08 -6.25
C GLY A 43 -25.03 -36.70 -7.22
N ILE A 44 -25.00 -35.48 -7.84
CA ILE A 44 -26.04 -35.07 -8.80
C ILE A 44 -25.33 -34.75 -10.14
N THR A 45 -24.96 -35.81 -10.86
CA THR A 45 -24.71 -35.74 -12.30
C THR A 45 -25.97 -36.20 -13.00
N ILE A 46 -26.69 -35.29 -13.60
CA ILE A 46 -27.75 -35.58 -14.54
C ILE A 46 -27.10 -35.84 -15.89
N ASP A 47 -27.19 -37.08 -16.36
CA ASP A 47 -26.95 -37.48 -17.74
C ASP A 47 -27.89 -36.72 -18.68
N GLU A 48 -27.36 -35.99 -19.64
CA GLU A 48 -28.04 -35.76 -20.91
C GLU A 48 -27.04 -35.97 -22.05
N GLN A 49 -27.13 -37.18 -22.61
CA GLN A 49 -26.67 -37.50 -23.96
C GLN A 49 -27.56 -36.80 -24.99
N CYS A 50 -27.02 -36.16 -25.98
CA CYS A 50 -27.40 -36.34 -27.36
C CYS A 50 -26.35 -35.81 -28.36
N THR A 51 -25.68 -36.75 -28.97
CA THR A 51 -25.35 -36.94 -30.39
C THR A 51 -25.47 -35.71 -31.31
N THR A 52 -24.44 -35.33 -32.01
CA THR A 52 -24.06 -35.75 -33.38
C THR A 52 -22.87 -34.94 -33.91
N GLN A 53 -21.85 -35.62 -34.39
CA GLN A 53 -20.92 -35.17 -35.46
C GLN A 53 -21.46 -35.76 -36.79
N PRO A 54 -20.93 -35.52 -38.01
CA PRO A 54 -19.58 -35.01 -38.41
C PRO A 54 -19.51 -34.14 -39.68
N ASN A 55 -18.28 -33.89 -40.08
CA ASN A 55 -17.66 -33.70 -41.41
C ASN A 55 -17.16 -32.32 -41.78
N VAL A 56 -15.83 -32.15 -41.79
CA VAL A 56 -14.82 -32.30 -42.86
C VAL A 56 -15.07 -31.44 -44.08
N THR A 57 -14.18 -30.49 -44.37
CA THR A 57 -13.30 -30.46 -45.52
C THR A 57 -12.35 -29.25 -45.56
N ASP A 58 -11.18 -29.54 -46.07
CA ASP A 58 -10.00 -28.78 -46.39
C ASP A 58 -10.20 -27.63 -47.40
N GLY A 59 -9.19 -26.72 -47.45
CA GLY A 59 -8.98 -25.80 -48.55
C GLY A 59 -8.16 -24.59 -48.16
N GLU A 60 -6.90 -24.70 -48.04
CA GLU A 60 -5.77 -24.32 -48.90
C GLU A 60 -5.71 -22.85 -49.40
N CYS A 61 -4.60 -22.21 -48.97
CA CYS A 61 -3.79 -21.14 -49.52
C CYS A 61 -4.23 -20.35 -50.77
N LYS A 62 -3.99 -19.04 -50.73
CA LYS A 62 -3.06 -18.37 -51.68
C LYS A 62 -2.76 -16.92 -51.27
N GLU A 63 -1.45 -16.66 -51.22
CA GLU A 63 -0.80 -15.34 -51.34
C GLU A 63 -1.15 -14.67 -52.65
N HIS A 64 -1.25 -13.35 -52.66
CA HIS A 64 -0.74 -12.56 -53.76
C HIS A 64 -0.31 -11.16 -53.30
N THR A 65 0.93 -10.92 -53.60
CA THR A 65 1.73 -9.69 -53.60
C THR A 65 1.28 -8.68 -54.67
N SER A 66 1.62 -7.45 -54.40
CA SER A 66 2.32 -6.44 -55.25
C SER A 66 1.57 -5.16 -55.63
N ASN A 67 2.19 -4.12 -55.19
CA ASN A 67 2.77 -2.96 -55.92
C ASN A 67 1.89 -1.81 -56.41
N SER A 68 2.30 -0.70 -55.91
CA SER A 68 2.89 0.53 -56.52
C SER A 68 1.96 1.64 -57.02
N SER A 69 2.27 2.78 -56.45
CA SER A 69 2.63 4.08 -57.03
C SER A 69 1.55 4.99 -57.64
N ASP A 70 1.71 6.17 -57.24
CA ASP A 70 1.83 7.48 -57.86
C ASP A 70 0.65 8.48 -57.78
N SER A 71 1.01 9.56 -57.10
CA SER A 71 0.94 10.98 -57.43
C SER A 71 -0.34 11.56 -58.09
N ASN A 72 -0.88 12.60 -57.50
CA ASN A 72 -0.95 13.99 -57.97
C ASN A 72 -2.15 14.74 -57.35
N SER A 73 -1.85 15.82 -56.69
CA SER A 73 -2.73 17.02 -56.62
C SER A 73 -2.71 17.73 -57.97
N PRO A 74 -3.63 18.61 -58.40
CA PRO A 74 -4.18 19.72 -57.62
C PRO A 74 -5.62 20.19 -57.99
N GLU A 75 -6.01 21.29 -57.36
CA GLU A 75 -6.90 22.37 -57.78
C GLU A 75 -8.34 22.41 -57.28
N ILE A 76 -8.56 23.54 -56.62
CA ILE A 76 -9.84 24.16 -56.19
C ILE A 76 -10.56 24.74 -57.39
N PRO A 77 -11.90 24.75 -57.43
CA PRO A 77 -12.58 26.03 -57.49
C PRO A 77 -13.76 26.22 -56.55
N GLN A 78 -13.97 27.48 -56.26
CA GLN A 78 -14.97 28.12 -55.41
C GLN A 78 -16.43 27.96 -55.91
N ASP A 79 -17.26 28.19 -54.91
CA ASP A 79 -18.52 28.94 -54.88
C ASP A 79 -19.82 28.20 -55.11
N SER A 80 -20.63 28.19 -54.06
CA SER A 80 -21.93 28.90 -53.97
C SER A 80 -22.76 28.46 -52.76
N SER A 81 -23.25 29.48 -52.09
CA SER A 81 -24.35 29.59 -51.07
C SER A 81 -25.32 28.44 -50.94
N ALA A 82 -25.49 27.98 -49.68
CA ALA A 82 -26.82 27.61 -49.13
C ALA A 82 -26.87 27.74 -47.62
N LYS A 83 -27.81 28.51 -47.15
CA LYS A 83 -28.23 28.67 -45.78
C LYS A 83 -28.57 27.33 -45.12
N GLY A 84 -27.96 27.03 -43.96
CA GLY A 84 -28.32 25.88 -43.14
C GLY A 84 -27.98 26.12 -41.69
N THR A 85 -28.94 26.44 -40.91
CA THR A 85 -29.19 26.30 -39.49
C THR A 85 -27.96 25.85 -38.64
N SER A 86 -27.43 26.80 -37.88
CA SER A 86 -26.42 26.59 -36.86
C SER A 86 -27.00 25.79 -35.69
N ASN A 87 -26.71 24.51 -35.63
CA ASN A 87 -26.79 23.76 -34.37
C ASN A 87 -25.69 24.29 -33.43
N PRO A 88 -26.01 24.66 -32.17
CA PRO A 88 -24.98 25.03 -31.23
C PRO A 88 -24.13 23.80 -30.96
N LEU A 89 -22.82 23.87 -31.34
CA LEU A 89 -21.81 22.89 -30.93
C LEU A 89 -21.95 22.67 -29.42
N SER A 90 -22.33 21.48 -29.06
CA SER A 90 -22.13 20.99 -27.69
C SER A 90 -20.62 21.06 -27.43
N GLN A 91 -20.22 22.06 -26.65
CA GLN A 91 -18.85 22.13 -26.11
C GLN A 91 -18.65 20.92 -25.19
N GLY A 92 -18.21 19.82 -25.76
CA GLY A 92 -17.80 18.65 -25.00
C GLY A 92 -16.74 19.08 -23.98
N LYS A 93 -17.02 18.92 -22.69
CA LYS A 93 -16.02 19.11 -21.63
C LYS A 93 -14.73 18.42 -22.05
N PRO A 94 -13.57 19.09 -21.97
CA PRO A 94 -12.30 18.48 -22.36
C PRO A 94 -12.15 17.14 -21.62
N ARG A 95 -11.99 16.06 -22.38
CA ARG A 95 -11.82 14.70 -21.85
C ARG A 95 -10.49 14.68 -21.10
N ARG A 96 -10.54 14.64 -19.74
CA ARG A 96 -9.35 14.51 -18.92
C ARG A 96 -8.68 13.18 -19.25
N THR A 97 -7.44 13.25 -19.71
CA THR A 97 -6.58 12.07 -19.86
C THR A 97 -5.90 11.82 -18.51
N PHE A 98 -6.04 10.62 -17.98
CA PHE A 98 -5.39 10.21 -16.73
C PHE A 98 -4.11 9.41 -17.02
N HIS A 99 -3.10 9.55 -16.16
CA HIS A 99 -1.88 8.78 -16.24
C HIS A 99 -2.13 7.32 -15.82
N SER A 100 -1.42 6.41 -16.47
CA SER A 100 -1.46 4.99 -16.14
C SER A 100 -0.78 4.69 -14.80
N ILE A 101 -1.18 3.58 -14.17
CA ILE A 101 -0.52 3.03 -12.98
C ILE A 101 0.46 1.95 -13.45
N TYR A 102 1.75 2.15 -13.20
CA TYR A 102 2.79 1.20 -13.61
C TYR A 102 3.27 0.30 -12.47
N SER A 103 3.10 0.73 -11.21
CA SER A 103 3.60 0.02 -10.04
C SER A 103 5.11 -0.26 -10.11
N VAL A 104 5.54 -1.32 -9.46
CA VAL A 104 6.90 -1.88 -9.55
C VAL A 104 6.78 -3.36 -9.92
N PRO A 105 7.78 -3.92 -10.63
CA PRO A 105 7.71 -5.32 -11.07
C PRO A 105 7.58 -6.32 -9.92
N SER A 106 8.21 -6.04 -8.79
CA SER A 106 8.15 -6.84 -7.57
C SER A 106 8.43 -5.95 -6.37
N PHE A 107 7.56 -5.97 -5.36
CA PHE A 107 7.79 -5.20 -4.12
C PHE A 107 9.05 -5.66 -3.38
N SER A 108 9.19 -6.97 -3.16
CA SER A 108 10.36 -7.54 -2.48
C SER A 108 11.65 -7.40 -3.30
N GLY A 109 11.59 -7.44 -4.64
CA GLY A 109 12.72 -7.24 -5.51
C GLY A 109 13.17 -5.77 -5.60
N THR A 110 12.21 -4.84 -5.58
CA THR A 110 12.46 -3.39 -5.68
C THR A 110 12.90 -2.80 -4.34
N PHE A 111 12.28 -3.21 -3.24
CA PHE A 111 12.49 -2.66 -1.89
C PHE A 111 13.15 -3.69 -0.99
N ARG A 112 14.43 -3.99 -1.27
CA ARG A 112 15.22 -5.04 -0.61
C ARG A 112 16.45 -4.50 0.12
N ASP A 113 16.45 -3.24 0.52
CA ASP A 113 17.59 -2.68 1.24
C ASP A 113 17.85 -3.46 2.53
N LEU A 114 19.11 -3.75 2.76
CA LEU A 114 19.52 -4.60 3.87
C LEU A 114 19.34 -3.87 5.21
N GLN A 115 19.11 -4.63 6.26
CA GLN A 115 18.93 -4.08 7.61
C GLN A 115 20.17 -3.31 8.07
N GLU A 116 21.36 -3.76 7.69
CA GLU A 116 22.64 -3.13 7.99
C GLU A 116 22.74 -1.74 7.37
N THR A 117 22.27 -1.59 6.10
CA THR A 117 22.24 -0.31 5.40
C THR A 117 21.31 0.69 6.09
N HIS A 118 20.13 0.23 6.54
CA HIS A 118 19.21 1.03 7.34
C HIS A 118 19.83 1.44 8.67
N ALA A 119 20.49 0.51 9.36
CA ALA A 119 21.10 0.77 10.66
C ALA A 119 22.29 1.74 10.55
N GLU A 120 23.11 1.62 9.51
CA GLU A 120 24.22 2.53 9.24
C GLU A 120 23.69 3.95 8.96
N SER A 121 22.71 4.09 8.06
CA SER A 121 22.09 5.37 7.75
C SER A 121 21.44 5.99 9.00
N ALA A 122 20.73 5.20 9.79
CA ALA A 122 20.08 5.65 11.00
C ALA A 122 21.08 6.19 12.04
N ARG A 123 22.20 5.50 12.25
CA ARG A 123 23.26 5.97 13.16
C ARG A 123 23.97 7.21 12.64
N ARG A 124 24.17 7.31 11.32
CA ARG A 124 24.88 8.42 10.71
C ARG A 124 24.09 9.73 10.73
N TRP A 125 22.79 9.67 10.44
CA TRP A 125 21.95 10.84 10.24
C TRP A 125 20.93 11.09 11.35
N GLY A 126 20.86 10.17 12.31
CA GLY A 126 19.92 10.24 13.42
C GLY A 126 20.51 10.90 14.66
N VAL A 127 19.67 10.92 15.68
CA VAL A 127 20.06 11.36 17.03
C VAL A 127 20.51 10.16 17.88
N LYS A 128 21.20 10.45 18.97
CA LYS A 128 21.44 9.41 20.00
C LYS A 128 20.10 8.87 20.52
N PRO A 129 20.00 7.56 20.78
CA PRO A 129 18.79 6.98 21.32
C PRO A 129 18.27 7.74 22.53
N VAL A 130 16.95 7.90 22.58
CA VAL A 130 16.23 8.65 23.61
C VAL A 130 15.71 7.66 24.64
N ARG A 131 15.95 7.91 25.93
CA ARG A 131 15.54 7.00 27.00
C ARG A 131 14.02 6.83 27.07
N ASN A 132 13.30 7.95 27.11
CA ASN A 132 11.85 7.95 27.28
C ASN A 132 11.19 9.16 26.56
N ARG A 133 9.86 9.21 26.64
CA ARG A 133 9.04 10.23 25.98
C ARG A 133 9.33 11.65 26.49
N VAL A 134 9.56 11.79 27.78
CA VAL A 134 9.87 13.09 28.41
C VAL A 134 11.19 13.66 27.92
N GLU A 135 12.19 12.81 27.72
CA GLU A 135 13.47 13.21 27.13
C GLU A 135 13.30 13.63 25.66
N ALA A 136 12.51 12.89 24.89
CA ALA A 136 12.22 13.24 23.49
C ALA A 136 11.58 14.64 23.37
N GLU A 137 10.64 14.95 24.27
CA GLU A 137 9.97 16.26 24.29
C GLU A 137 10.92 17.42 24.63
N LYS A 138 12.01 17.15 25.35
CA LYS A 138 13.04 18.15 25.67
C LYS A 138 14.03 18.38 24.54
N ARG A 139 14.15 17.44 23.58
CA ARG A 139 15.14 17.49 22.48
C ARG A 139 14.55 18.12 21.22
N LYS A 140 13.86 19.25 21.37
CA LYS A 140 13.20 19.99 20.26
C LYS A 140 14.17 20.57 19.23
N ASP A 141 15.44 20.73 19.59
CA ASP A 141 16.49 21.18 18.68
C ASP A 141 16.91 20.09 17.68
N GLU A 142 16.69 18.82 18.02
CA GLU A 142 17.10 17.67 17.21
C GLU A 142 15.91 16.91 16.64
N LEU A 143 14.74 16.99 17.29
CA LEU A 143 13.53 16.23 16.97
C LEU A 143 12.36 17.14 16.68
N VAL A 144 11.70 16.89 15.55
CA VAL A 144 10.48 17.58 15.14
C VAL A 144 9.29 16.70 15.45
N PHE A 145 8.28 17.28 16.09
CA PHE A 145 6.98 16.60 16.24
C PHE A 145 6.28 16.51 14.90
N ILE A 146 5.90 15.30 14.51
CA ILE A 146 5.10 15.03 13.32
C ILE A 146 3.67 14.67 13.74
N GLY A 147 2.73 15.58 13.46
CA GLY A 147 1.32 15.37 13.72
C GLY A 147 0.54 15.02 12.46
N ASN A 148 -0.78 14.92 12.59
CA ASN A 148 -1.65 14.86 11.41
C ASN A 148 -1.51 16.16 10.62
N ASN A 149 -1.35 16.04 9.30
CA ASN A 149 -1.24 17.19 8.42
C ASN A 149 -2.03 16.98 7.11
N PRO A 150 -2.05 17.96 6.19
CA PRO A 150 -2.77 17.81 4.92
C PRO A 150 -2.34 16.61 4.07
N PHE A 151 -1.11 16.10 4.21
CA PHE A 151 -0.51 15.10 3.31
C PHE A 151 -0.54 13.67 3.86
N TYR A 152 -0.37 13.48 5.16
CA TYR A 152 -0.40 12.17 5.82
C TYR A 152 -1.17 12.24 7.15
N LYS A 153 -1.39 11.09 7.75
CA LYS A 153 -2.03 10.94 9.06
C LYS A 153 -1.25 9.96 9.92
N ILE A 154 -1.11 10.27 11.21
CA ILE A 154 -0.57 9.33 12.18
C ILE A 154 -1.62 8.25 12.42
N ASP A 155 -1.19 6.98 12.38
CA ASP A 155 -2.07 5.85 12.66
C ASP A 155 -2.56 5.90 14.11
N PRO A 156 -3.88 5.92 14.36
CA PRO A 156 -4.40 5.90 15.73
C PRO A 156 -3.96 4.68 16.56
N GLY A 157 -3.60 3.58 15.87
CA GLY A 157 -3.09 2.37 16.51
C GLY A 157 -1.60 2.40 16.88
N MET A 158 -0.91 3.51 16.63
CA MET A 158 0.51 3.66 16.98
C MET A 158 0.73 3.71 18.49
N SER A 159 1.21 2.63 19.08
CA SER A 159 1.38 2.49 20.54
C SER A 159 2.83 2.30 21.00
N SER A 160 3.70 1.80 20.13
CA SER A 160 5.08 1.43 20.46
C SER A 160 6.12 2.40 19.87
N SER A 161 5.71 3.60 19.53
CA SER A 161 6.56 4.70 19.07
C SER A 161 5.88 6.04 19.37
N ILE A 162 6.63 7.12 19.24
CA ILE A 162 6.15 8.49 19.44
C ILE A 162 6.36 9.32 18.18
N PRO A 163 5.47 10.29 17.88
CA PRO A 163 5.45 11.01 16.61
C PRO A 163 6.56 12.08 16.51
N TYR A 164 7.80 11.65 16.58
CA TYR A 164 8.97 12.49 16.40
C TYR A 164 9.90 11.92 15.35
N LEU A 165 10.48 12.80 14.54
CA LEU A 165 11.56 12.50 13.58
C LEU A 165 12.62 13.60 13.64
N VAL A 166 13.83 13.30 13.16
CA VAL A 166 14.80 14.32 12.85
C VAL A 166 14.32 15.19 11.67
N PRO A 167 14.69 16.47 11.57
CA PRO A 167 14.12 17.40 10.58
C PRO A 167 14.17 16.88 9.14
N HIS A 168 15.30 16.32 8.69
CA HIS A 168 15.41 15.81 7.32
C HIS A 168 14.52 14.59 7.08
N ALA A 169 14.33 13.69 8.06
CA ALA A 169 13.43 12.54 7.92
C ALA A 169 11.97 12.97 7.86
N ALA A 170 11.58 14.00 8.61
CA ALA A 170 10.26 14.62 8.52
C ALA A 170 10.02 15.22 7.12
N SER A 171 11.03 15.88 6.54
CA SER A 171 10.97 16.40 5.17
C SER A 171 10.84 15.30 4.11
N VAL A 172 11.57 14.19 4.26
CA VAL A 172 11.44 13.02 3.37
C VAL A 172 10.05 12.42 3.45
N LEU A 173 9.49 12.22 4.65
CA LEU A 173 8.12 11.74 4.85
C LEU A 173 7.10 12.66 4.15
N GLU A 174 7.22 13.97 4.35
CA GLU A 174 6.32 14.95 3.73
C GLU A 174 6.44 14.93 2.21
N THR A 175 7.65 14.86 1.66
CA THR A 175 7.90 14.75 0.21
C THR A 175 7.25 13.50 -0.37
N ILE A 176 7.39 12.33 0.27
CA ILE A 176 6.74 11.09 -0.15
C ILE A 176 5.21 11.27 -0.13
N ALA A 177 4.67 11.83 0.95
CA ALA A 177 3.23 12.01 1.12
C ALA A 177 2.61 12.96 0.08
N ARG A 178 3.28 14.08 -0.23
CA ARG A 178 2.87 15.03 -1.29
C ARG A 178 2.90 14.35 -2.65
N ASN A 179 4.02 13.75 -3.03
CA ASN A 179 4.16 13.06 -4.31
C ASN A 179 3.13 11.93 -4.48
N TYR A 180 2.76 11.28 -3.38
CA TYR A 180 1.71 10.25 -3.40
C TYR A 180 0.33 10.86 -3.72
N LEU A 181 -0.06 11.96 -3.08
CA LEU A 181 -1.32 12.64 -3.37
C LEU A 181 -1.36 13.20 -4.79
N ASP A 182 -0.25 13.77 -5.28
CA ASP A 182 -0.12 14.25 -6.66
C ASP A 182 -0.25 13.09 -7.66
N SER A 183 0.37 11.95 -7.36
CA SER A 183 0.25 10.73 -8.19
C SER A 183 -1.19 10.22 -8.24
N LEU A 184 -1.92 10.23 -7.14
CA LEU A 184 -3.35 9.90 -7.12
C LEU A 184 -4.15 10.87 -7.99
N HIS A 185 -3.88 12.18 -7.87
CA HIS A 185 -4.59 13.21 -8.60
C HIS A 185 -4.43 13.06 -10.12
N VAL A 186 -3.19 12.94 -10.61
CA VAL A 186 -2.91 12.80 -12.06
C VAL A 186 -3.40 11.49 -12.64
N LYS A 187 -3.60 10.47 -11.81
CA LYS A 187 -4.17 9.17 -12.19
C LYS A 187 -5.71 9.11 -12.06
N GLY A 188 -6.35 10.20 -11.64
CA GLY A 188 -7.80 10.26 -11.45
C GLY A 188 -8.33 9.39 -10.31
N ILE A 189 -7.48 9.05 -9.36
CA ILE A 189 -7.83 8.25 -8.18
C ILE A 189 -8.26 9.18 -7.05
N PRO A 190 -9.37 8.90 -6.34
CA PRO A 190 -9.77 9.66 -5.16
C PRO A 190 -8.65 9.78 -4.14
N LEU A 191 -8.49 10.96 -3.54
CA LEU A 191 -7.39 11.22 -2.61
C LEU A 191 -7.50 10.33 -1.36
N HIS A 192 -6.40 9.68 -1.04
CA HIS A 192 -6.18 8.88 0.15
C HIS A 192 -4.84 9.27 0.75
N LYS A 193 -4.82 9.61 2.04
CA LYS A 193 -3.56 9.88 2.74
C LYS A 193 -2.91 8.57 3.16
N ILE A 194 -1.60 8.53 3.10
CA ILE A 194 -0.83 7.49 3.76
C ILE A 194 -0.98 7.62 5.29
N LEU A 195 -0.89 6.48 5.97
CA LEU A 195 -0.78 6.42 7.43
C LEU A 195 0.68 6.22 7.81
N VAL A 196 1.07 6.75 8.97
CA VAL A 196 2.39 6.52 9.57
C VAL A 196 2.17 5.69 10.82
N SER A 197 2.63 4.45 10.82
CA SER A 197 2.33 3.47 11.87
C SER A 197 3.44 3.27 12.89
N SER A 198 4.65 3.71 12.60
CA SER A 198 5.78 3.67 13.53
C SER A 198 6.78 4.76 13.17
N VAL A 199 7.39 5.36 14.18
CA VAL A 199 8.39 6.43 14.06
C VAL A 199 9.43 6.28 15.17
N LEU A 200 9.80 7.34 15.89
CA LEU A 200 10.78 7.27 16.96
C LEU A 200 10.34 6.28 18.05
N ARG A 201 11.21 5.33 18.38
CA ARG A 201 11.06 4.42 19.52
C ARG A 201 12.07 4.79 20.59
N THR A 202 11.58 5.10 21.78
CA THR A 202 12.45 5.28 22.93
C THR A 202 13.02 3.95 23.41
N GLU A 203 14.06 3.97 24.23
CA GLU A 203 14.61 2.74 24.83
C GLU A 203 13.53 1.98 25.64
N GLU A 204 12.73 2.70 26.41
CA GLU A 204 11.59 2.12 27.14
C GLU A 204 10.54 1.50 26.18
N ASP A 205 10.27 2.11 25.00
CA ASP A 205 9.37 1.53 23.99
C ASP A 205 9.94 0.24 23.42
N VAL A 206 11.25 0.20 23.13
CA VAL A 206 11.93 -1.01 22.63
C VAL A 206 11.90 -2.13 23.68
N GLU A 207 12.21 -1.83 24.94
CA GLU A 207 12.14 -2.80 26.02
C GLU A 207 10.72 -3.35 26.21
N ARG A 208 9.72 -2.46 26.21
CA ARG A 208 8.31 -2.87 26.30
C ARG A 208 7.90 -3.76 25.13
N LEU A 209 8.31 -3.41 23.92
CA LEU A 209 8.02 -4.20 22.73
C LEU A 209 8.67 -5.59 22.81
N ARG A 210 9.92 -5.68 23.27
CA ARG A 210 10.64 -6.96 23.44
C ARG A 210 10.02 -7.88 24.48
N ARG A 211 9.39 -7.35 25.53
CA ARG A 211 8.64 -8.17 26.51
C ARG A 211 7.44 -8.90 25.88
N ILE A 212 6.87 -8.32 24.81
CA ILE A 212 5.71 -8.87 24.11
C ILE A 212 6.15 -9.68 22.89
N ASN A 213 7.21 -9.24 22.21
CA ASN A 213 7.75 -9.84 21.00
C ASN A 213 9.28 -10.03 21.12
N VAL A 214 9.69 -11.22 21.48
CA VAL A 214 11.12 -11.58 21.64
C VAL A 214 11.95 -11.43 20.35
N ASN A 215 11.29 -11.38 19.19
CA ASN A 215 11.96 -11.16 17.90
C ASN A 215 12.18 -9.67 17.58
N ALA A 216 11.70 -8.76 18.43
CA ALA A 216 11.98 -7.34 18.25
C ALA A 216 13.47 -7.05 18.48
N SER A 217 14.12 -6.47 17.47
CA SER A 217 15.54 -6.14 17.54
C SER A 217 15.81 -5.07 18.60
N PRO A 218 16.83 -5.25 19.47
CA PRO A 218 17.29 -4.20 20.36
C PRO A 218 17.94 -3.05 19.58
N GLU A 219 18.48 -3.32 18.39
CA GLU A 219 19.13 -2.37 17.49
C GLU A 219 18.16 -1.83 16.43
N SER A 220 16.96 -1.45 16.85
CA SER A 220 15.94 -0.91 15.93
C SER A 220 16.36 0.44 15.36
N CYS A 221 16.30 0.61 14.04
CA CYS A 221 16.59 1.89 13.35
C CYS A 221 15.67 3.02 13.80
N HIS A 222 14.49 2.70 14.31
CA HIS A 222 13.55 3.68 14.86
C HIS A 222 14.06 4.44 16.10
N ARG A 223 15.10 3.92 16.78
CA ARG A 223 15.68 4.58 17.95
C ARG A 223 16.38 5.91 17.61
N TYR A 224 16.74 6.11 16.35
CA TYR A 224 17.55 7.24 15.89
C TYR A 224 16.71 8.39 15.27
N GLY A 225 15.39 8.24 15.17
CA GLY A 225 14.50 9.27 14.65
C GLY A 225 14.57 9.51 13.13
N THR A 226 15.27 8.65 12.37
CA THR A 226 15.37 8.72 10.92
C THR A 226 14.42 7.80 10.19
N THR A 227 13.74 6.92 10.92
CA THR A 227 13.00 5.78 10.37
C THR A 227 11.52 5.89 10.68
N PHE A 228 10.71 5.59 9.67
CA PHE A 228 9.26 5.54 9.78
C PHE A 228 8.67 4.42 8.93
N ASP A 229 7.51 3.89 9.36
CA ASP A 229 6.80 2.82 8.67
C ASP A 229 5.50 3.34 8.07
N ILE A 230 5.27 3.00 6.78
CA ILE A 230 4.03 3.28 6.07
C ILE A 230 3.33 1.96 5.77
N PRO A 231 2.18 1.65 6.41
CA PRO A 231 1.41 0.45 6.10
C PRO A 231 0.84 0.54 4.68
N TYR A 232 0.87 -0.58 3.97
CA TYR A 232 0.36 -0.66 2.60
C TYR A 232 -1.01 -1.34 2.48
N ASN A 233 -1.58 -1.72 3.60
CA ASN A 233 -2.86 -2.43 3.70
C ASN A 233 -3.99 -1.56 4.26
N ARG A 234 -3.74 -0.29 4.55
CA ARG A 234 -4.73 0.68 5.01
C ARG A 234 -4.31 2.11 4.68
N TYR A 235 -5.29 2.93 4.38
CA TYR A 235 -5.14 4.34 4.00
C TYR A 235 -6.30 5.15 4.58
N HIS A 236 -6.15 6.44 4.63
CA HIS A 236 -7.20 7.35 5.07
C HIS A 236 -7.85 8.05 3.88
N THR A 237 -9.11 7.72 3.57
CA THR A 237 -9.86 8.38 2.49
C THR A 237 -10.12 9.85 2.84
N VAL A 238 -9.81 10.75 1.90
CA VAL A 238 -10.07 12.18 2.05
C VAL A 238 -11.42 12.50 1.42
N SER A 239 -12.40 12.84 2.26
CA SER A 239 -13.72 13.29 1.82
C SER A 239 -13.94 14.75 2.19
N PRO A 240 -14.51 15.59 1.32
CA PRO A 240 -14.98 16.92 1.68
C PRO A 240 -16.06 16.84 2.78
N PRO A 241 -16.25 17.91 3.55
CA PRO A 241 -17.34 17.96 4.53
C PRO A 241 -18.70 17.70 3.85
N GLY A 242 -19.48 16.78 4.43
CA GLY A 242 -20.79 16.40 3.90
C GLY A 242 -20.81 15.48 2.68
N GLU A 243 -19.65 15.08 2.16
CA GLU A 243 -19.53 14.14 1.04
C GLU A 243 -18.86 12.83 1.47
N THR A 244 -19.29 11.72 0.90
CA THR A 244 -18.62 10.44 1.03
C THR A 244 -17.96 10.09 -0.31
N ARG A 245 -16.64 9.98 -0.33
CA ARG A 245 -15.91 9.56 -1.53
C ARG A 245 -15.78 8.05 -1.59
N ARG A 246 -15.72 7.54 -2.82
CA ARG A 246 -15.48 6.13 -3.09
C ARG A 246 -14.16 5.67 -2.48
N THR A 247 -14.21 4.62 -1.68
CA THR A 247 -13.02 3.92 -1.20
C THR A 247 -12.36 3.17 -2.35
N VAL A 248 -11.04 3.25 -2.43
CA VAL A 248 -10.22 2.54 -3.43
C VAL A 248 -9.58 1.34 -2.77
N GLN A 249 -9.43 0.23 -3.51
CA GLN A 249 -8.78 -0.96 -3.00
C GLN A 249 -7.33 -0.69 -2.61
N ASN A 250 -6.91 -1.25 -1.48
CA ASN A 250 -5.57 -1.05 -0.94
C ASN A 250 -4.45 -1.45 -1.92
N ASP A 251 -4.67 -2.47 -2.75
CA ASP A 251 -3.68 -2.88 -3.75
C ASP A 251 -3.43 -1.79 -4.81
N THR A 252 -4.48 -1.13 -5.30
CA THR A 252 -4.34 0.00 -6.21
C THR A 252 -3.54 1.14 -5.57
N LEU A 253 -3.87 1.48 -4.33
CA LEU A 253 -3.18 2.52 -3.56
C LEU A 253 -1.71 2.14 -3.29
N LYS A 254 -1.44 0.88 -2.99
CA LYS A 254 -0.10 0.32 -2.80
C LYS A 254 0.74 0.39 -4.08
N TRP A 255 0.16 0.12 -5.24
CA TRP A 255 0.86 0.22 -6.52
C TRP A 255 1.35 1.65 -6.77
N ILE A 256 0.48 2.63 -6.55
CA ILE A 256 0.82 4.05 -6.73
C ILE A 256 1.86 4.50 -5.67
N LEU A 257 1.70 4.09 -4.42
CA LEU A 257 2.69 4.36 -3.37
C LEU A 257 4.06 3.77 -3.73
N ALA A 258 4.10 2.57 -4.30
CA ALA A 258 5.34 1.93 -4.71
C ALA A 258 6.07 2.68 -5.83
N GLU A 259 5.36 3.31 -6.78
CA GLU A 259 5.98 4.18 -7.78
C GLU A 259 6.70 5.35 -7.11
N VAL A 260 6.03 6.03 -6.20
CA VAL A 260 6.59 7.17 -5.46
C VAL A 260 7.79 6.77 -4.60
N LEU A 261 7.69 5.66 -3.91
CA LEU A 261 8.77 5.12 -3.08
C LEU A 261 9.98 4.70 -3.92
N ARG A 262 9.77 4.06 -5.07
CA ARG A 262 10.84 3.74 -6.03
C ARG A 262 11.59 4.99 -6.44
N ASP A 263 10.88 6.06 -6.76
CA ASP A 263 11.48 7.30 -7.22
C ASP A 263 12.19 8.03 -6.07
N ALA A 264 11.63 8.07 -4.87
CA ALA A 264 12.30 8.59 -3.67
C ALA A 264 13.62 7.84 -3.39
N ARG A 265 13.61 6.49 -3.50
CA ARG A 265 14.81 5.67 -3.33
C ARG A 265 15.85 5.93 -4.43
N LYS A 266 15.44 6.02 -5.70
CA LYS A 266 16.33 6.34 -6.83
C LYS A 266 16.99 7.71 -6.68
N ASN A 267 16.26 8.68 -6.17
CA ASN A 267 16.76 10.03 -5.89
C ASN A 267 17.64 10.10 -4.63
N GLY A 268 17.92 8.97 -3.98
CA GLY A 268 18.80 8.90 -2.83
C GLY A 268 18.23 9.48 -1.55
N LEU A 269 16.91 9.73 -1.46
CA LEU A 269 16.29 10.32 -0.27
C LEU A 269 16.20 9.34 0.90
N CYS A 270 16.08 8.04 0.61
CA CYS A 270 15.87 7.03 1.65
C CYS A 270 16.25 5.62 1.19
N HIS A 271 16.47 4.75 2.18
CA HIS A 271 16.49 3.30 2.02
C HIS A 271 15.09 2.76 2.30
N ILE A 272 14.69 1.70 1.59
CA ILE A 272 13.34 1.14 1.71
C ILE A 272 13.39 -0.39 1.72
N LYS A 273 12.72 -0.98 2.71
CA LYS A 273 12.51 -2.41 2.83
C LYS A 273 11.01 -2.72 2.84
N TYR A 274 10.61 -3.69 2.03
CA TYR A 274 9.25 -4.20 2.02
C TYR A 274 9.08 -5.28 3.08
N GLU A 275 8.30 -5.02 4.12
CA GLU A 275 8.11 -5.93 5.24
C GLU A 275 6.75 -6.63 5.18
N ILE A 276 6.75 -7.87 4.66
CA ILE A 276 5.55 -8.66 4.43
C ILE A 276 4.83 -8.98 5.75
N LYS A 277 5.57 -9.41 6.77
CA LYS A 277 5.00 -9.81 8.07
C LYS A 277 4.37 -8.65 8.84
N GLN A 278 4.92 -7.45 8.67
CA GLN A 278 4.44 -6.24 9.34
C GLN A 278 3.43 -5.46 8.49
N GLY A 279 3.32 -5.78 7.20
CA GLY A 279 2.39 -5.14 6.29
C GLY A 279 2.72 -3.68 6.00
N CYS A 280 4.02 -3.31 6.00
CA CYS A 280 4.48 -1.94 5.81
C CYS A 280 5.71 -1.84 4.89
N PHE A 281 5.95 -0.63 4.41
CA PHE A 281 7.25 -0.19 3.91
C PHE A 281 8.02 0.43 5.08
N HIS A 282 9.18 -0.16 5.40
CA HIS A 282 10.13 0.35 6.39
C HIS A 282 11.09 1.29 5.68
N ILE A 283 11.12 2.56 6.07
CA ILE A 283 11.79 3.64 5.35
C ILE A 283 12.74 4.35 6.29
N THR A 284 14.02 4.45 5.91
CA THR A 284 15.04 5.20 6.66
C THR A 284 15.58 6.32 5.78
N ALA A 285 15.45 7.57 6.21
CA ALA A 285 15.99 8.74 5.52
C ALA A 285 17.53 8.73 5.49
N ARG A 286 18.10 9.36 4.43
CA ARG A 286 19.54 9.43 4.18
C ARG A 286 20.05 10.84 4.32
#